data_b7fef029c9c3c63085ce7626e2223f2e
#
_entry.id   b7fef029c9c3c63085ce7626e2223f2e
#
_cell.length_a   1.000
_cell.length_b   1.000
_cell.length_c   1.000
_cell.angle_alpha   90.00
_cell.angle_beta   90.00
_cell.angle_gamma   90.00
#
_symmetry.space_group_name_H-M   'P 1'
#
loop_
_entity.id
_entity.type
_entity.pdbx_description
1 polymer ?
#
loop_
_entity_poly.entity_id
_entity_poly.type
_entity_poly.pdbx_seq_one_letter_code
_entity_poly.pdbx_strand_id
1 'polypeptide(L)'
;MKAQSINMIIMGPPGAGKGTQAKMIIAEYGIPHISTGDMFREAMEEGTPLGLLAKKYINDGHLVPDDVTIGLVKERLSKDDCANGFLLDGFPRTIPQAEALEKLTKEINREVNIVFSIDTPKEELIRRICGRLVCKSCGAPYHIEKRKPKVAGVCDICGGELVQRPDDNCEALEVRLVHYDKQTKPLLEFYEKKGLLHTLDGMKGVDALMIDIDLLLEAK
;
A
#
# COMPACT_ATOMS: atom_id res chain seq x y z
N MET A 1 -7.11 -23.74 -19.13
CA MET A 1 -5.87 -23.24 -18.51
C MET A 1 -6.26 -22.68 -17.15
N LYS A 2 -5.59 -23.10 -16.05
CA LYS A 2 -5.79 -22.43 -14.75
C LYS A 2 -5.32 -20.99 -14.95
N ALA A 3 -6.15 -20.00 -14.69
CA ALA A 3 -5.74 -18.61 -14.66
C ALA A 3 -4.53 -18.52 -13.73
N GLN A 4 -3.42 -18.00 -14.22
CA GLN A 4 -2.19 -17.86 -13.45
C GLN A 4 -2.51 -16.90 -12.30
N SER A 5 -2.28 -17.32 -11.05
CA SER A 5 -2.51 -16.45 -9.90
C SER A 5 -1.62 -15.21 -10.01
N ILE A 6 -2.19 -14.03 -9.84
CA ILE A 6 -1.46 -12.77 -9.97
C ILE A 6 -1.13 -12.25 -8.57
N ASN A 7 0.15 -12.36 -8.19
CA ASN A 7 0.67 -11.94 -6.90
C ASN A 7 1.48 -10.68 -7.06
N MET A 8 0.93 -9.56 -6.64
CA MET A 8 1.48 -8.23 -6.90
C MET A 8 1.99 -7.56 -5.63
N ILE A 9 3.00 -6.70 -5.80
CA ILE A 9 3.41 -5.72 -4.80
C ILE A 9 3.27 -4.33 -5.42
N ILE A 10 2.72 -3.38 -4.67
CA ILE A 10 2.74 -1.97 -5.01
C ILE A 10 3.59 -1.20 -3.99
N MET A 11 4.62 -0.52 -4.50
CA MET A 11 5.60 0.23 -3.75
C MET A 11 5.58 1.72 -4.11
N GLY A 12 6.25 2.51 -3.32
CA GLY A 12 6.41 3.94 -3.53
C GLY A 12 6.34 4.72 -2.22
N PRO A 13 6.79 5.99 -2.21
CA PRO A 13 6.81 6.82 -1.01
C PRO A 13 5.40 7.10 -0.46
N PRO A 14 5.28 7.56 0.78
CA PRO A 14 4.00 8.05 1.30
C PRO A 14 3.47 9.18 0.42
N GLY A 15 2.18 9.14 0.07
CA GLY A 15 1.56 10.11 -0.85
C GLY A 15 1.67 9.78 -2.35
N ALA A 16 2.39 8.73 -2.76
CA ALA A 16 2.56 8.36 -4.18
C ALA A 16 1.26 7.95 -4.88
N GLY A 17 0.21 7.57 -4.15
CA GLY A 17 -1.09 7.16 -4.73
C GLY A 17 -1.33 5.65 -4.71
N LYS A 18 -0.48 4.86 -4.04
CA LYS A 18 -0.58 3.39 -3.95
C LYS A 18 -1.99 2.88 -3.62
N GLY A 19 -2.58 3.35 -2.52
CA GLY A 19 -3.90 2.88 -2.09
C GLY A 19 -5.04 3.26 -3.04
N THR A 20 -4.88 4.36 -3.82
CA THR A 20 -5.86 4.72 -4.86
C THR A 20 -5.75 3.73 -6.02
N GLN A 21 -4.53 3.47 -6.47
CA GLN A 21 -4.27 2.53 -7.56
C GLN A 21 -4.61 1.10 -7.16
N ALA A 22 -4.29 0.71 -5.92
CA ALA A 22 -4.66 -0.60 -5.37
C ALA A 22 -6.16 -0.88 -5.47
N LYS A 23 -7.01 0.12 -5.17
CA LYS A 23 -8.47 -0.04 -5.28
C LYS A 23 -8.94 -0.32 -6.72
N MET A 24 -8.29 0.25 -7.73
CA MET A 24 -8.61 -0.06 -9.12
C MET A 24 -8.13 -1.45 -9.50
N ILE A 25 -6.92 -1.81 -9.14
CA ILE A 25 -6.36 -3.13 -9.41
C ILE A 25 -7.25 -4.24 -8.81
N ILE A 26 -7.65 -4.12 -7.55
CA ILE A 26 -8.47 -5.16 -6.93
C ILE A 26 -9.88 -5.24 -7.52
N ALA A 27 -10.42 -4.12 -7.99
CA ALA A 27 -11.72 -4.11 -8.66
C ALA A 27 -11.67 -4.79 -10.04
N GLU A 28 -10.57 -4.62 -10.78
CA GLU A 28 -10.37 -5.20 -12.12
C GLU A 28 -10.00 -6.68 -12.03
N TYR A 29 -9.06 -7.04 -11.16
CA TYR A 29 -8.49 -8.40 -11.11
C TYR A 29 -9.16 -9.34 -10.08
N GLY A 30 -10.06 -8.82 -9.23
CA GLY A 30 -10.78 -9.64 -8.25
C GLY A 30 -9.90 -10.30 -7.18
N ILE A 31 -8.74 -9.71 -6.88
CA ILE A 31 -7.77 -10.20 -5.88
C ILE A 31 -7.87 -9.39 -4.58
N PRO A 32 -7.55 -9.98 -3.42
CA PRO A 32 -7.56 -9.25 -2.16
C PRO A 32 -6.46 -8.18 -2.08
N HIS A 33 -6.80 -7.01 -1.53
CA HIS A 33 -5.87 -5.96 -1.13
C HIS A 33 -5.35 -6.23 0.29
N ILE A 34 -4.05 -6.33 0.44
CA ILE A 34 -3.37 -6.55 1.72
C ILE A 34 -2.52 -5.32 2.02
N SER A 35 -3.11 -4.38 2.74
CA SER A 35 -2.46 -3.15 3.18
C SER A 35 -2.03 -3.30 4.65
N THR A 36 -0.74 -3.46 4.91
CA THR A 36 -0.25 -3.55 6.29
C THR A 36 -0.56 -2.30 7.10
N GLY A 37 -0.53 -1.13 6.47
CA GLY A 37 -0.91 0.12 7.11
C GLY A 37 -2.38 0.16 7.55
N ASP A 38 -3.29 -0.38 6.73
CA ASP A 38 -4.72 -0.41 7.08
C ASP A 38 -4.99 -1.48 8.14
N MET A 39 -4.36 -2.66 8.05
CA MET A 39 -4.46 -3.72 9.07
C MET A 39 -4.00 -3.24 10.45
N PHE A 40 -2.89 -2.50 10.53
CA PHE A 40 -2.45 -1.90 11.79
C PHE A 40 -3.41 -0.82 12.31
N ARG A 41 -3.96 0.02 11.43
CA ARG A 41 -4.93 1.05 11.82
C ARG A 41 -6.23 0.43 12.36
N GLU A 42 -6.74 -0.60 11.71
CA GLU A 42 -7.89 -1.38 12.19
C GLU A 42 -7.62 -1.96 13.59
N ALA A 43 -6.46 -2.61 13.78
CA ALA A 43 -6.05 -3.12 15.09
C ALA A 43 -5.92 -2.01 16.16
N MET A 44 -5.48 -0.79 15.76
CA MET A 44 -5.39 0.37 16.65
C MET A 44 -6.77 0.89 17.05
N GLU A 45 -7.74 0.91 16.12
CA GLU A 45 -9.12 1.32 16.38
C GLU A 45 -9.86 0.32 17.29
N GLU A 46 -9.61 -0.97 17.10
CA GLU A 46 -10.14 -2.05 17.94
C GLU A 46 -9.46 -2.12 19.32
N GLY A 47 -8.33 -1.44 19.52
CA GLY A 47 -7.58 -1.46 20.78
C GLY A 47 -6.92 -2.79 21.11
N THR A 48 -6.63 -3.62 20.11
CA THR A 48 -5.96 -4.91 20.29
C THR A 48 -4.52 -4.74 20.80
N PRO A 49 -3.89 -5.77 21.43
CA PRO A 49 -2.47 -5.71 21.80
C PRO A 49 -1.55 -5.34 20.63
N LEU A 50 -1.83 -5.87 19.43
CA LEU A 50 -1.13 -5.51 18.20
C LEU A 50 -1.32 -4.03 17.85
N GLY A 51 -2.53 -3.52 17.96
CA GLY A 51 -2.86 -2.11 17.71
C GLY A 51 -2.17 -1.17 18.68
N LEU A 52 -2.13 -1.51 19.97
CA LEU A 52 -1.43 -0.74 21.00
C LEU A 52 0.09 -0.70 20.76
N LEU A 53 0.66 -1.81 20.29
CA LEU A 53 2.06 -1.86 19.88
C LEU A 53 2.30 -0.98 18.64
N ALA A 54 1.50 -1.15 17.59
CA ALA A 54 1.63 -0.42 16.32
C ALA A 54 1.49 1.10 16.51
N LYS A 55 0.61 1.54 17.40
CA LYS A 55 0.39 2.95 17.71
C LYS A 55 1.65 3.70 18.14
N LYS A 56 2.58 3.02 18.85
CA LYS A 56 3.84 3.59 19.33
C LYS A 56 4.81 3.94 18.19
N TYR A 57 4.60 3.37 17.01
CA TYR A 57 5.46 3.58 15.82
C TYR A 57 4.76 4.43 14.77
N ILE A 58 3.52 4.08 14.42
CA ILE A 58 2.82 4.65 13.27
C ILE A 58 2.52 6.14 13.44
N ASN A 59 2.10 6.58 14.65
CA ASN A 59 1.77 7.99 14.89
C ASN A 59 2.96 8.92 14.67
N ASP A 60 4.18 8.43 14.95
CA ASP A 60 5.43 9.16 14.79
C ASP A 60 6.10 8.91 13.42
N GLY A 61 5.41 8.19 12.52
CA GLY A 61 5.89 7.89 11.17
C GLY A 61 6.94 6.79 11.09
N HIS A 62 7.20 6.06 12.18
CA HIS A 62 8.14 4.95 12.23
C HIS A 62 7.53 3.64 11.69
N LEU A 63 8.39 2.68 11.34
CA LEU A 63 7.96 1.34 10.96
C LEU A 63 7.71 0.47 12.21
N VAL A 64 6.66 -0.33 12.18
CA VAL A 64 6.44 -1.41 13.15
C VAL A 64 7.56 -2.46 12.96
N PRO A 65 8.08 -3.10 14.03
CA PRO A 65 9.14 -4.09 13.92
C PRO A 65 8.88 -5.17 12.86
N ASP A 66 9.96 -5.61 12.19
CA ASP A 66 9.86 -6.51 11.03
C ASP A 66 9.22 -7.85 11.39
N ASP A 67 9.54 -8.44 12.52
CA ASP A 67 8.99 -9.72 13.01
C ASP A 67 7.48 -9.65 13.19
N VAL A 68 6.98 -8.55 13.75
CA VAL A 68 5.54 -8.31 13.94
C VAL A 68 4.84 -8.16 12.59
N THR A 69 5.42 -7.36 11.70
CA THR A 69 4.84 -7.12 10.37
C THR A 69 4.86 -8.38 9.49
N ILE A 70 5.95 -9.16 9.54
CA ILE A 70 6.07 -10.44 8.84
C ILE A 70 5.02 -11.44 9.35
N GLY A 71 4.85 -11.53 10.67
CA GLY A 71 3.84 -12.40 11.28
C GLY A 71 2.43 -12.06 10.82
N LEU A 72 2.09 -10.78 10.80
CA LEU A 72 0.80 -10.28 10.32
C LEU A 72 0.53 -10.65 8.85
N VAL A 73 1.53 -10.43 7.98
CA VAL A 73 1.41 -10.76 6.54
C VAL A 73 1.33 -12.27 6.32
N LYS A 74 2.09 -13.07 7.08
CA LYS A 74 2.04 -14.53 7.00
C LYS A 74 0.64 -15.05 7.32
N GLU A 75 0.02 -14.58 8.39
CA GLU A 75 -1.34 -14.94 8.76
C GLU A 75 -2.33 -14.54 7.66
N ARG A 76 -2.21 -13.33 7.11
CA ARG A 76 -3.12 -12.83 6.08
C ARG A 76 -3.00 -13.61 4.77
N LEU A 77 -1.79 -13.92 4.32
CA LEU A 77 -1.53 -14.69 3.08
C LEU A 77 -1.95 -16.16 3.20
N SER A 78 -2.12 -16.69 4.41
CA SER A 78 -2.59 -18.06 4.63
C SER A 78 -4.10 -18.24 4.40
N LYS A 79 -4.86 -17.14 4.28
CA LYS A 79 -6.30 -17.19 4.05
C LYS A 79 -6.64 -17.65 2.63
N ASP A 80 -7.79 -18.33 2.48
CA ASP A 80 -8.22 -18.93 1.22
C ASP A 80 -8.47 -17.91 0.10
N ASP A 81 -8.89 -16.69 0.44
CA ASP A 81 -9.13 -15.62 -0.53
C ASP A 81 -7.85 -15.19 -1.28
N CYS A 82 -6.67 -15.49 -0.73
CA CYS A 82 -5.38 -15.25 -1.38
C CYS A 82 -4.96 -16.38 -2.35
N ALA A 83 -5.77 -17.43 -2.51
CA ALA A 83 -5.41 -18.58 -3.35
C ALA A 83 -5.26 -18.24 -4.83
N ASN A 84 -6.02 -17.26 -5.33
CA ASN A 84 -6.06 -16.87 -6.73
C ASN A 84 -5.20 -15.62 -7.03
N GLY A 85 -4.46 -15.14 -6.04
CA GLY A 85 -3.62 -13.95 -6.14
C GLY A 85 -3.85 -12.96 -5.01
N PHE A 86 -3.01 -11.94 -4.95
CA PHE A 86 -3.08 -10.87 -3.96
C PHE A 86 -2.35 -9.62 -4.43
N LEU A 87 -2.70 -8.48 -3.84
CA LEU A 87 -1.96 -7.23 -3.94
C LEU A 87 -1.47 -6.81 -2.56
N LEU A 88 -0.14 -6.80 -2.36
CA LEU A 88 0.51 -6.26 -1.16
C LEU A 88 0.75 -4.76 -1.30
N ASP A 89 0.27 -3.97 -0.33
CA ASP A 89 0.50 -2.53 -0.23
C ASP A 89 1.15 -2.18 1.12
N GLY A 90 2.30 -1.52 1.05
CA GLY A 90 3.06 -1.13 2.23
C GLY A 90 3.85 -2.28 2.90
N PHE A 91 4.03 -3.38 2.21
CA PHE A 91 4.91 -4.50 2.54
C PHE A 91 5.42 -5.15 1.25
N PRO A 92 6.73 -5.51 1.18
CA PRO A 92 7.76 -5.27 2.19
C PRO A 92 8.22 -3.79 2.21
N ARG A 93 8.82 -3.36 3.32
CA ARG A 93 9.45 -2.03 3.45
C ARG A 93 10.94 -2.11 3.81
N THR A 94 11.44 -3.29 4.13
CA THR A 94 12.85 -3.55 4.44
C THR A 94 13.35 -4.80 3.71
N ILE A 95 14.66 -4.93 3.51
CA ILE A 95 15.25 -6.12 2.90
C ILE A 95 14.91 -7.39 3.69
N PRO A 96 15.02 -7.43 5.04
CA PRO A 96 14.60 -8.60 5.81
C PRO A 96 13.13 -9.01 5.57
N GLN A 97 12.21 -8.03 5.44
CA GLN A 97 10.82 -8.31 5.10
C GLN A 97 10.68 -8.92 3.70
N ALA A 98 11.44 -8.43 2.71
CA ALA A 98 11.41 -8.97 1.35
C ALA A 98 11.93 -10.42 1.28
N GLU A 99 13.01 -10.71 1.98
CA GLU A 99 13.56 -12.06 2.08
C GLU A 99 12.61 -13.04 2.79
N ALA A 100 11.95 -12.57 3.86
CA ALA A 100 10.94 -13.35 4.55
C ALA A 100 9.71 -13.61 3.68
N LEU A 101 9.26 -12.60 2.92
CA LEU A 101 8.16 -12.74 1.96
C LEU A 101 8.50 -13.77 0.88
N GLU A 102 9.70 -13.73 0.32
CA GLU A 102 10.14 -14.68 -0.70
C GLU A 102 10.11 -16.12 -0.19
N LYS A 103 10.58 -16.38 1.03
CA LYS A 103 10.50 -17.70 1.66
C LYS A 103 9.05 -18.14 1.85
N LEU A 104 8.24 -17.27 2.43
CA LEU A 104 6.84 -17.55 2.71
C LEU A 104 6.07 -17.87 1.42
N THR A 105 6.21 -17.05 0.38
CA THR A 105 5.46 -17.23 -0.86
C THR A 105 5.89 -18.48 -1.63
N LYS A 106 7.16 -18.89 -1.53
CA LYS A 106 7.65 -20.18 -2.03
C LYS A 106 7.03 -21.36 -1.28
N GLU A 107 6.96 -21.30 0.07
CA GLU A 107 6.37 -22.35 0.89
C GLU A 107 4.90 -22.61 0.54
N ILE A 108 4.15 -21.57 0.19
CA ILE A 108 2.73 -21.66 -0.16
C ILE A 108 2.45 -21.73 -1.67
N ASN A 109 3.49 -21.82 -2.50
CA ASN A 109 3.42 -21.83 -3.98
C ASN A 109 2.66 -20.61 -4.56
N ARG A 110 2.92 -19.42 -4.02
CA ARG A 110 2.29 -18.14 -4.42
C ARG A 110 3.35 -17.07 -4.60
N GLU A 111 4.39 -17.36 -5.38
CA GLU A 111 5.50 -16.42 -5.61
C GLU A 111 5.01 -15.10 -6.23
N VAL A 112 5.70 -14.01 -5.86
CA VAL A 112 5.41 -12.68 -6.42
C VAL A 112 5.75 -12.65 -7.90
N ASN A 113 4.82 -12.21 -8.73
CA ASN A 113 4.97 -12.16 -10.19
C ASN A 113 5.43 -10.79 -10.68
N ILE A 114 5.00 -9.71 -10.00
CA ILE A 114 5.27 -8.35 -10.45
C ILE A 114 5.30 -7.37 -9.26
N VAL A 115 6.14 -6.37 -9.39
CA VAL A 115 6.29 -5.28 -8.41
C VAL A 115 6.16 -3.95 -9.13
N PHE A 116 5.16 -3.17 -8.78
CA PHE A 116 4.97 -1.81 -9.26
C PHE A 116 5.57 -0.81 -8.27
N SER A 117 6.40 0.09 -8.74
CA SER A 117 6.90 1.23 -7.97
C SER A 117 6.34 2.53 -8.53
N ILE A 118 5.50 3.22 -7.77
CA ILE A 118 4.99 4.54 -8.16
C ILE A 118 5.99 5.60 -7.74
N ASP A 119 6.63 6.24 -8.72
CA ASP A 119 7.56 7.35 -8.50
C ASP A 119 6.81 8.70 -8.57
N THR A 120 7.08 9.58 -7.60
CA THR A 120 6.39 10.87 -7.49
C THR A 120 7.33 11.90 -6.85
N PRO A 121 7.46 13.11 -7.41
CA PRO A 121 8.28 14.17 -6.86
C PRO A 121 7.88 14.56 -5.42
N LYS A 122 8.87 14.90 -4.60
CA LYS A 122 8.69 15.19 -3.16
C LYS A 122 7.65 16.28 -2.89
N GLU A 123 7.64 17.33 -3.69
CA GLU A 123 6.72 18.46 -3.56
C GLU A 123 5.25 18.01 -3.73
N GLU A 124 5.03 17.11 -4.68
CA GLU A 124 3.69 16.54 -4.93
C GLU A 124 3.28 15.57 -3.80
N LEU A 125 4.23 14.81 -3.23
CA LEU A 125 3.96 13.95 -2.07
C LEU A 125 3.47 14.76 -0.86
N ILE A 126 4.15 15.87 -0.57
CA ILE A 126 3.78 16.79 0.52
C ILE A 126 2.35 17.31 0.28
N ARG A 127 2.10 17.83 -0.92
CA ARG A 127 0.78 18.35 -1.27
C ARG A 127 -0.33 17.29 -1.11
N ARG A 128 -0.07 16.07 -1.57
CA ARG A 128 -1.05 14.97 -1.47
C ARG A 128 -1.33 14.54 -0.05
N ILE A 129 -0.33 14.47 0.81
CA ILE A 129 -0.50 14.03 2.19
C ILE A 129 -1.17 15.12 3.03
N CYS A 130 -0.74 16.37 2.91
CA CYS A 130 -1.32 17.47 3.70
C CYS A 130 -2.79 17.73 3.37
N GLY A 131 -3.22 17.41 2.15
CA GLY A 131 -4.62 17.56 1.72
C GLY A 131 -5.45 16.28 1.76
N ARG A 132 -4.88 15.15 2.22
CA ARG A 132 -5.57 13.86 2.22
C ARG A 132 -6.67 13.79 3.26
N LEU A 133 -7.83 13.28 2.83
CA LEU A 133 -8.91 12.86 3.69
C LEU A 133 -9.27 11.41 3.39
N VAL A 134 -9.75 10.69 4.39
CA VAL A 134 -10.22 9.31 4.23
C VAL A 134 -11.57 9.15 4.91
N CYS A 135 -12.42 8.34 4.32
CA CYS A 135 -13.68 7.98 4.97
C CYS A 135 -13.41 6.99 6.10
N LYS A 136 -13.91 7.30 7.31
CA LYS A 136 -13.80 6.44 8.48
C LYS A 136 -14.46 5.07 8.28
N SER A 137 -15.59 5.03 7.56
CA SER A 137 -16.39 3.81 7.40
C SER A 137 -15.96 2.90 6.28
N CYS A 138 -15.57 3.44 5.09
CA CYS A 138 -15.25 2.64 3.91
C CYS A 138 -13.81 2.82 3.39
N GLY A 139 -13.00 3.65 4.07
CA GLY A 139 -11.62 3.92 3.66
C GLY A 139 -11.48 4.63 2.31
N ALA A 140 -12.56 5.19 1.74
CA ALA A 140 -12.49 5.90 0.46
C ALA A 140 -11.57 7.13 0.58
N PRO A 141 -10.60 7.30 -0.38
CA PRO A 141 -9.70 8.43 -0.35
C PRO A 141 -10.35 9.68 -0.95
N TYR A 142 -10.10 10.82 -0.30
CA TYR A 142 -10.46 12.16 -0.77
C TYR A 142 -9.27 13.11 -0.63
N HIS A 143 -9.43 14.31 -1.19
CA HIS A 143 -8.42 15.36 -1.09
C HIS A 143 -9.11 16.74 -1.08
N ILE A 144 -8.62 17.64 -0.23
CA ILE A 144 -9.22 18.98 -0.06
C ILE A 144 -9.25 19.82 -1.34
N GLU A 145 -8.33 19.56 -2.29
CA GLU A 145 -8.23 20.27 -3.57
C GLU A 145 -8.63 19.44 -4.79
N LYS A 146 -8.06 18.21 -4.92
CA LYS A 146 -8.15 17.41 -6.16
C LYS A 146 -9.38 16.51 -6.24
N ARG A 147 -9.71 15.82 -5.16
CA ARG A 147 -10.85 14.89 -5.06
C ARG A 147 -11.76 15.31 -3.91
N LYS A 148 -12.42 16.43 -4.12
CA LYS A 148 -13.35 16.99 -3.13
C LYS A 148 -14.60 16.12 -3.02
N PRO A 149 -15.13 15.91 -1.78
CA PRO A 149 -16.47 15.34 -1.63
C PRO A 149 -17.54 16.33 -2.12
N LYS A 150 -18.68 15.83 -2.54
CA LYS A 150 -19.84 16.66 -2.93
C LYS A 150 -20.35 17.51 -1.76
N VAL A 151 -20.32 16.93 -0.56
CA VAL A 151 -20.65 17.61 0.68
C VAL A 151 -19.44 17.57 1.60
N ALA A 152 -19.01 18.71 2.10
CA ALA A 152 -17.83 18.82 2.96
C ALA A 152 -17.96 17.90 4.18
N GLY A 153 -16.93 17.08 4.43
CA GLY A 153 -16.87 16.15 5.55
C GLY A 153 -17.67 14.86 5.37
N VAL A 154 -18.38 14.65 4.24
CA VAL A 154 -19.24 13.50 4.01
C VAL A 154 -18.73 12.67 2.81
N CYS A 155 -18.63 11.36 3.01
CA CYS A 155 -18.22 10.43 1.96
C CYS A 155 -19.31 10.26 0.90
N ASP A 156 -18.98 10.47 -0.38
CA ASP A 156 -19.92 10.31 -1.50
C ASP A 156 -20.34 8.85 -1.75
N ILE A 157 -19.60 7.88 -1.19
CA ILE A 157 -19.84 6.45 -1.44
C ILE A 157 -20.78 5.86 -0.37
N CYS A 158 -20.52 6.15 0.93
CA CYS A 158 -21.25 5.51 2.02
C CYS A 158 -21.87 6.49 3.02
N GLY A 159 -21.72 7.82 2.82
CA GLY A 159 -22.23 8.83 3.74
C GLY A 159 -21.43 8.97 5.05
N GLY A 160 -20.36 8.19 5.24
CA GLY A 160 -19.53 8.23 6.44
C GLY A 160 -18.70 9.53 6.56
N GLU A 161 -18.18 9.79 7.76
CA GLU A 161 -17.35 10.95 8.08
C GLU A 161 -15.99 10.90 7.36
N LEU A 162 -15.55 12.02 6.79
CA LEU A 162 -14.21 12.19 6.22
C LEU A 162 -13.29 12.82 7.25
N VAL A 163 -12.16 12.16 7.50
CA VAL A 163 -11.17 12.60 8.48
C VAL A 163 -9.77 12.61 7.89
N GLN A 164 -8.89 13.42 8.43
CA GLN A 164 -7.46 13.34 8.19
C GLN A 164 -6.86 12.27 9.11
N ARG A 165 -5.94 11.44 8.60
CA ARG A 165 -5.26 10.46 9.43
C ARG A 165 -4.31 11.15 10.42
N PRO A 166 -4.09 10.62 11.63
CA PRO A 166 -3.16 11.21 12.61
C PRO A 166 -1.73 11.35 12.08
N ASP A 167 -1.31 10.44 11.20
CA ASP A 167 0.03 10.42 10.57
C ASP A 167 0.11 11.24 9.26
N ASP A 168 -0.94 12.01 8.90
CA ASP A 168 -0.98 12.87 7.71
C ASP A 168 -0.66 14.34 8.07
N ASN A 169 0.45 14.53 8.78
CA ASN A 169 1.03 15.84 9.09
C ASN A 169 2.46 15.95 8.53
N CYS A 170 3.00 17.16 8.45
CA CYS A 170 4.29 17.40 7.82
C CYS A 170 5.45 16.74 8.58
N GLU A 171 5.43 16.72 9.91
CA GLU A 171 6.49 16.12 10.73
C GLU A 171 6.55 14.60 10.55
N ALA A 172 5.40 13.93 10.67
CA ALA A 172 5.31 12.48 10.41
C ALA A 172 5.66 12.13 8.96
N LEU A 173 5.29 12.99 7.99
CA LEU A 173 5.66 12.78 6.59
C LEU A 173 7.17 12.83 6.38
N GLU A 174 7.87 13.79 6.97
CA GLU A 174 9.34 13.87 6.85
C GLU A 174 10.01 12.62 7.41
N VAL A 175 9.60 12.17 8.59
CA VAL A 175 10.08 10.91 9.18
C VAL A 175 9.83 9.72 8.26
N ARG A 176 8.62 9.61 7.69
CA ARG A 176 8.26 8.55 6.75
C ARG A 176 9.06 8.57 5.45
N LEU A 177 9.39 9.76 4.92
CA LEU A 177 10.24 9.90 3.74
C LEU A 177 11.68 9.48 4.04
N VAL A 178 12.22 9.84 5.20
CA VAL A 178 13.55 9.38 5.64
C VAL A 178 13.60 7.86 5.77
N HIS A 179 12.57 7.23 6.36
CA HIS A 179 12.47 5.77 6.43
C HIS A 179 12.34 5.13 5.06
N TYR A 180 11.52 5.73 4.16
CA TYR A 180 11.40 5.27 2.79
C TYR A 180 12.76 5.27 2.07
N ASP A 181 13.47 6.38 2.10
CA ASP A 181 14.76 6.50 1.40
C ASP A 181 15.81 5.53 1.95
N LYS A 182 15.87 5.35 3.27
CA LYS A 182 16.88 4.50 3.92
C LYS A 182 16.58 2.99 3.86
N GLN A 183 15.31 2.61 3.98
CA GLN A 183 14.93 1.22 4.23
C GLN A 183 14.13 0.61 3.06
N THR A 184 13.27 1.39 2.41
CA THR A 184 12.37 0.88 1.36
C THR A 184 12.93 1.07 -0.04
N LYS A 185 13.57 2.19 -0.31
CA LYS A 185 14.17 2.47 -1.63
C LYS A 185 15.20 1.42 -2.07
N PRO A 186 16.03 0.82 -1.20
CA PRO A 186 16.91 -0.29 -1.57
C PRO A 186 16.19 -1.52 -2.13
N LEU A 187 14.89 -1.69 -1.83
CA LEU A 187 14.08 -2.77 -2.40
C LEU A 187 13.87 -2.63 -3.91
N LEU A 188 13.96 -1.43 -4.47
CA LEU A 188 13.84 -1.21 -5.90
C LEU A 188 14.95 -1.98 -6.63
N GLU A 189 16.21 -1.84 -6.19
CA GLU A 189 17.34 -2.60 -6.74
C GLU A 189 17.20 -4.11 -6.48
N PHE A 190 16.67 -4.50 -5.31
CA PHE A 190 16.42 -5.92 -4.98
C PHE A 190 15.44 -6.56 -5.97
N TYR A 191 14.34 -5.91 -6.31
CA TYR A 191 13.34 -6.43 -7.25
C TYR A 191 13.73 -6.21 -8.72
N GLU A 192 14.50 -5.18 -9.03
CA GLU A 192 15.06 -4.95 -10.37
C GLU A 192 16.03 -6.08 -10.76
N LYS A 193 16.94 -6.50 -9.88
CA LYS A 193 17.83 -7.64 -10.08
C LYS A 193 17.08 -8.96 -10.33
N LYS A 194 15.84 -9.06 -9.87
CA LYS A 194 14.96 -10.22 -10.09
C LYS A 194 14.11 -10.11 -11.35
N GLY A 195 14.18 -8.98 -12.07
CA GLY A 195 13.35 -8.73 -13.26
C GLY A 195 11.86 -8.57 -12.96
N LEU A 196 11.50 -8.22 -11.71
CA LEU A 196 10.12 -8.09 -11.26
C LEU A 196 9.64 -6.64 -11.18
N LEU A 197 10.57 -5.66 -11.13
CA LEU A 197 10.25 -4.25 -10.91
C LEU A 197 9.78 -3.55 -12.18
N HIS A 198 8.67 -2.81 -12.06
CA HIS A 198 8.17 -1.88 -13.08
C HIS A 198 7.88 -0.53 -12.43
N THR A 199 8.55 0.52 -12.90
CA THR A 199 8.37 1.87 -12.39
C THR A 199 7.25 2.58 -13.15
N LEU A 200 6.32 3.18 -12.41
CA LEU A 200 5.17 3.91 -12.90
C LEU A 200 5.30 5.40 -12.54
N ASP A 201 4.94 6.28 -13.48
CA ASP A 201 4.96 7.72 -13.28
C ASP A 201 3.74 8.17 -12.45
N GLY A 202 3.96 8.45 -11.16
CA GLY A 202 2.92 8.90 -10.23
C GLY A 202 2.33 10.28 -10.53
N MET A 203 2.85 11.00 -11.53
CA MET A 203 2.28 12.27 -12.01
C MET A 203 1.15 12.04 -13.03
N LYS A 204 1.07 10.87 -13.63
CA LYS A 204 -0.05 10.47 -14.48
C LYS A 204 -1.36 10.41 -13.67
N GLY A 205 -2.48 10.56 -14.34
CA GLY A 205 -3.81 10.33 -13.75
C GLY A 205 -4.01 8.86 -13.37
N VAL A 206 -4.94 8.60 -12.46
CA VAL A 206 -5.21 7.25 -11.92
C VAL A 206 -5.58 6.27 -13.03
N ASP A 207 -6.41 6.69 -14.00
CA ASP A 207 -6.84 5.86 -15.14
C ASP A 207 -5.67 5.56 -16.10
N ALA A 208 -4.81 6.54 -16.36
CA ALA A 208 -3.62 6.35 -17.20
C ALA A 208 -2.61 5.38 -16.56
N LEU A 209 -2.45 5.44 -15.23
CA LEU A 209 -1.65 4.46 -14.51
C LEU A 209 -2.24 3.04 -14.59
N MET A 210 -3.57 2.92 -14.57
CA MET A 210 -4.22 1.61 -14.71
C MET A 210 -3.95 1.00 -16.10
N ILE A 211 -4.02 1.81 -17.15
CA ILE A 211 -3.66 1.36 -18.53
C ILE A 211 -2.21 0.86 -18.58
N ASP A 212 -1.25 1.60 -17.98
CA ASP A 212 0.15 1.14 -17.92
C ASP A 212 0.28 -0.20 -17.18
N ILE A 213 -0.47 -0.39 -16.08
CA ILE A 213 -0.50 -1.65 -15.31
C ILE A 213 -1.05 -2.81 -16.13
N ASP A 214 -2.20 -2.59 -16.81
CA ASP A 214 -2.84 -3.62 -17.64
C ASP A 214 -1.92 -4.09 -18.75
N LEU A 215 -1.28 -3.16 -19.47
CA LEU A 215 -0.30 -3.49 -20.51
C LEU A 215 0.89 -4.32 -19.98
N LEU A 216 1.36 -4.03 -18.78
CA LEU A 216 2.46 -4.78 -18.15
C LEU A 216 2.03 -6.18 -17.69
N LEU A 217 0.77 -6.37 -17.32
CA LEU A 217 0.22 -7.65 -16.91
C LEU A 217 -0.14 -8.54 -18.11
N GLU A 218 -0.61 -7.95 -19.21
CA GLU A 218 -0.90 -8.67 -20.46
C GLU A 218 0.39 -9.19 -21.15
N ALA A 219 1.52 -8.54 -20.91
CA ALA A 219 2.81 -8.91 -21.48
C ALA A 219 3.50 -10.10 -20.78
N LYS A 220 2.92 -10.62 -19.69
CA LYS A 220 3.41 -11.74 -18.87
C LYS A 220 2.63 -13.02 -19.10
#